data_cf58d1a675fc538484dbcdce2c87a5c5
#
_entry.id   cf58d1a675fc538484dbcdce2c87a5c5
#
_cell.length_a   1.000
_cell.length_b   1.000
_cell.length_c   1.000
_cell.angle_alpha   90.00
_cell.angle_beta   90.00
_cell.angle_gamma   90.00
#
_symmetry.space_group_name_H-M   'P 1'
#
loop_
_entity.id
_entity.type
_entity.pdbx_description
1 polymer ?
#
loop_
_entity_poly.entity_id
_entity_poly.type
_entity_poly.pdbx_seq_one_letter_code
_entity_poly.pdbx_strand_id
1 'polypeptide(L)'
;MVLALSLTKRGIPVAIIEKNKKSKLSNINDLRTSAISQGSSRILTNLNIWNKIENKAQLINSILVKDGKMSEINFDSESISEGPLGYIIENKILKEFVFKELTKNDLIDIYYDVEIQEIENKRQDVVKLKTNKGIFESYLLVGADGRYSKIRELSSFKYFYNDYNQRALVFNISHEQNHNSSAVEYFFPSGPLALLPMKNKKQKMSSVVWTIENSMQLEFKRKNTFLKEFEKRYNGHFGKILNFSKPVIYNLNVFYCYNYFKNRIILVGDACQAIHPIAGQGLNLGIRDAYILSNTLEEGLSLGIDFGDGLLLEKYSRQRSIDKNLLVQSTHNLNKLFSNDTFFLSAIRKMGLRIFNQSMFLKKQSMLFAMGLKRLEF
;
A
#
# COMPACT_ATOMS: atom_id res chain seq x y z
N MET A 1 9.42 9.86 2.44
CA MET A 1 9.66 9.82 3.92
C MET A 1 10.38 8.53 4.35
N VAL A 2 9.80 7.33 4.23
CA VAL A 2 10.48 6.06 4.63
C VAL A 2 11.82 5.87 3.91
N LEU A 3 11.89 6.13 2.59
CA LEU A 3 13.13 6.05 1.83
C LEU A 3 14.20 7.01 2.37
N ALA A 4 13.84 8.26 2.69
CA ALA A 4 14.80 9.22 3.23
C ALA A 4 15.42 8.72 4.54
N LEU A 5 14.60 8.22 5.48
CA LEU A 5 15.11 7.61 6.71
C LEU A 5 15.95 6.36 6.45
N SER A 6 15.60 5.55 5.44
CA SER A 6 16.40 4.39 5.04
C SER A 6 17.78 4.77 4.50
N LEU A 7 17.86 5.83 3.69
CA LEU A 7 19.11 6.32 3.09
C LEU A 7 20.01 6.97 4.15
N THR A 8 19.45 7.83 5.00
CA THR A 8 20.24 8.51 6.03
C THR A 8 20.74 7.57 7.11
N LYS A 9 20.04 6.47 7.40
CA LYS A 9 20.56 5.40 8.26
C LYS A 9 21.85 4.77 7.69
N ARG A 10 22.07 4.89 6.37
CA ARG A 10 23.24 4.43 5.62
C ARG A 10 24.26 5.54 5.32
N GLY A 11 24.09 6.70 5.97
CA GLY A 11 24.97 7.85 5.79
C GLY A 11 24.79 8.61 4.48
N ILE A 12 23.73 8.34 3.72
CA ILE A 12 23.43 9.02 2.45
C ILE A 12 22.55 10.24 2.72
N PRO A 13 23.02 11.48 2.51
CA PRO A 13 22.24 12.69 2.73
C PRO A 13 21.10 12.81 1.70
N VAL A 14 19.98 13.41 2.11
CA VAL A 14 18.77 13.49 1.30
C VAL A 14 18.14 14.87 1.37
N ALA A 15 17.82 15.46 0.20
CA ALA A 15 16.94 16.59 0.08
C ALA A 15 15.53 16.12 -0.29
N ILE A 16 14.52 16.54 0.47
CA ILE A 16 13.10 16.28 0.20
C ILE A 16 12.46 17.55 -0.35
N ILE A 17 11.91 17.45 -1.55
CA ILE A 17 11.14 18.52 -2.19
C ILE A 17 9.65 18.22 -1.98
N GLU A 18 8.94 19.09 -1.28
CA GLU A 18 7.52 18.94 -0.96
C GLU A 18 6.72 20.15 -1.48
N LYS A 19 5.68 19.89 -2.28
CA LYS A 19 4.82 20.94 -2.84
C LYS A 19 3.90 21.61 -1.83
N ASN A 20 3.58 20.92 -0.74
CA ASN A 20 2.68 21.47 0.27
C ASN A 20 3.47 22.30 1.29
N LYS A 21 2.79 23.31 1.87
CA LYS A 21 3.30 24.05 3.02
C LYS A 21 3.41 23.15 4.24
N LYS A 22 4.38 23.40 5.11
CA LYS A 22 4.60 22.63 6.34
C LYS A 22 3.32 22.52 7.21
N SER A 23 2.56 23.61 7.31
CA SER A 23 1.29 23.67 8.06
C SER A 23 0.22 22.71 7.55
N LYS A 24 0.22 22.41 6.25
CA LYS A 24 -0.73 21.44 5.65
C LYS A 24 -0.35 19.99 5.96
N LEU A 25 0.92 19.70 6.13
CA LEU A 25 1.42 18.37 6.48
C LEU A 25 1.23 18.03 7.96
N SER A 26 1.25 19.03 8.84
CA SER A 26 1.00 18.86 10.26
C SER A 26 -0.49 18.68 10.59
N ASN A 27 -1.39 19.13 9.73
CA ASN A 27 -2.84 19.08 9.95
C ASN A 27 -3.47 17.93 9.16
N ILE A 28 -3.03 16.69 9.44
CA ILE A 28 -3.47 15.49 8.73
C ILE A 28 -4.84 15.04 9.26
N ASN A 29 -5.90 15.39 8.55
CA ASN A 29 -7.23 14.84 8.79
C ASN A 29 -7.47 13.61 7.88
N ASP A 30 -6.71 12.55 8.09
CA ASP A 30 -6.78 11.29 7.32
C ASP A 30 -7.40 10.20 8.19
N LEU A 31 -8.69 9.92 7.97
CA LEU A 31 -9.44 8.88 8.71
C LEU A 31 -9.17 7.45 8.18
N ARG A 32 -8.35 7.31 7.16
CA ARG A 32 -8.02 6.01 6.59
C ARG A 32 -7.10 5.23 7.51
N THR A 33 -7.22 3.93 7.38
CA THR A 33 -6.26 2.97 7.95
C THR A 33 -5.43 2.34 6.83
N SER A 34 -4.25 1.86 7.18
CA SER A 34 -3.44 1.02 6.31
C SER A 34 -3.16 -0.32 6.96
N ALA A 35 -3.18 -1.35 6.12
CA ALA A 35 -2.67 -2.65 6.49
C ALA A 35 -1.15 -2.65 6.31
N ILE A 36 -0.42 -2.89 7.40
CA ILE A 36 1.04 -3.04 7.40
C ILE A 36 1.33 -4.54 7.48
N SER A 37 1.97 -5.08 6.46
CA SER A 37 2.37 -6.49 6.45
C SER A 37 3.51 -6.75 7.44
N GLN A 38 3.69 -7.99 7.87
CA GLN A 38 4.76 -8.37 8.81
C GLN A 38 6.16 -7.99 8.26
N GLY A 39 6.42 -8.18 6.97
CA GLY A 39 7.67 -7.75 6.35
C GLY A 39 7.86 -6.23 6.39
N SER A 40 6.78 -5.46 6.14
CA SER A 40 6.84 -3.99 6.24
C SER A 40 7.06 -3.52 7.68
N SER A 41 6.45 -4.16 8.68
CA SER A 41 6.69 -3.82 10.09
C SER A 41 8.15 -4.09 10.50
N ARG A 42 8.77 -5.18 10.02
CA ARG A 42 10.21 -5.46 10.23
C ARG A 42 11.09 -4.37 9.62
N ILE A 43 10.79 -3.90 8.39
CA ILE A 43 11.51 -2.78 7.77
C ILE A 43 11.38 -1.50 8.63
N LEU A 44 10.17 -1.19 9.08
CA LEU A 44 9.93 -0.02 9.93
C LEU A 44 10.58 -0.16 11.33
N THR A 45 10.70 -1.38 11.85
CA THR A 45 11.45 -1.69 13.08
C THR A 45 12.93 -1.38 12.92
N ASN A 46 13.53 -1.80 11.80
CA ASN A 46 14.93 -1.48 11.48
C ASN A 46 15.18 0.03 11.38
N LEU A 47 14.15 0.83 11.07
CA LEU A 47 14.22 2.29 11.06
C LEU A 47 13.86 2.92 12.43
N ASN A 48 13.71 2.13 13.48
CA ASN A 48 13.27 2.57 14.81
C ASN A 48 11.92 3.30 14.83
N ILE A 49 11.06 3.04 13.86
CA ILE A 49 9.72 3.63 13.74
C ILE A 49 8.69 2.71 14.42
N TRP A 50 8.67 1.42 14.03
CA TRP A 50 7.60 0.49 14.42
C TRP A 50 7.49 0.32 15.92
N ASN A 51 8.60 0.14 16.62
CA ASN A 51 8.64 -0.03 18.08
C ASN A 51 7.95 1.11 18.84
N LYS A 52 7.89 2.31 18.26
CA LYS A 52 7.25 3.50 18.87
C LYS A 52 5.75 3.58 18.63
N ILE A 53 5.24 2.86 17.63
CA ILE A 53 3.84 2.96 17.18
C ILE A 53 3.09 1.63 17.19
N GLU A 54 3.75 0.51 17.41
CA GLU A 54 3.14 -0.83 17.39
C GLU A 54 1.98 -0.93 18.38
N ASN A 55 2.12 -0.34 19.57
CA ASN A 55 1.06 -0.30 20.57
C ASN A 55 -0.19 0.49 20.15
N LYS A 56 -0.12 1.26 19.06
CA LYS A 56 -1.25 1.99 18.45
C LYS A 56 -1.85 1.24 17.26
N ALA A 57 -1.22 0.18 16.80
CA ALA A 57 -1.70 -0.68 15.73
C ALA A 57 -2.56 -1.83 16.30
N GLN A 58 -3.51 -2.30 15.50
CA GLN A 58 -4.27 -3.51 15.76
C GLN A 58 -3.63 -4.65 14.98
N LEU A 59 -3.20 -5.70 15.67
CA LEU A 59 -2.68 -6.90 15.01
C LEU A 59 -3.79 -7.67 14.29
N ILE A 60 -3.42 -8.40 13.24
CA ILE A 60 -4.28 -9.30 12.47
C ILE A 60 -3.75 -10.72 12.70
N ASN A 61 -4.49 -11.52 13.48
CA ASN A 61 -4.15 -12.93 13.72
C ASN A 61 -4.78 -13.85 12.68
N SER A 62 -5.97 -13.48 12.20
CA SER A 62 -6.65 -14.26 11.19
C SER A 62 -7.25 -13.39 10.08
N ILE A 63 -7.34 -13.96 8.89
CA ILE A 63 -8.05 -13.37 7.75
C ILE A 63 -9.05 -14.40 7.24
N LEU A 64 -10.32 -14.03 7.29
CA LEU A 64 -11.42 -14.83 6.79
C LEU A 64 -11.85 -14.31 5.42
N VAL A 65 -11.67 -15.12 4.39
CA VAL A 65 -12.09 -14.82 3.02
C VAL A 65 -13.37 -15.60 2.72
N LYS A 66 -14.41 -14.89 2.24
CA LYS A 66 -15.71 -15.47 1.92
C LYS A 66 -16.10 -15.22 0.47
N ASP A 67 -16.52 -16.27 -0.22
CA ASP A 67 -17.14 -16.21 -1.55
C ASP A 67 -18.60 -16.66 -1.43
N GLY A 68 -19.50 -15.67 -1.35
CA GLY A 68 -20.92 -15.90 -1.11
C GLY A 68 -21.20 -16.60 0.22
N LYS A 69 -22.19 -17.50 0.23
CA LYS A 69 -22.62 -18.23 1.44
C LYS A 69 -21.94 -19.58 1.63
N MET A 70 -21.20 -20.09 0.64
CA MET A 70 -20.82 -21.50 0.57
C MET A 70 -19.32 -21.79 0.64
N SER A 71 -18.45 -20.82 0.46
CA SER A 71 -17.01 -21.05 0.45
C SER A 71 -16.30 -20.03 1.33
N GLU A 72 -15.53 -20.53 2.29
CA GLU A 72 -14.69 -19.70 3.14
C GLU A 72 -13.29 -20.29 3.27
N ILE A 73 -12.30 -19.43 3.36
CA ILE A 73 -10.91 -19.77 3.64
C ILE A 73 -10.49 -18.97 4.86
N ASN A 74 -9.97 -19.66 5.86
CA ASN A 74 -9.36 -19.04 7.02
C ASN A 74 -7.84 -19.13 6.92
N PHE A 75 -7.17 -18.00 7.00
CA PHE A 75 -5.74 -17.85 7.17
C PHE A 75 -5.46 -17.51 8.61
N ASP A 76 -4.65 -18.31 9.29
CA ASP A 76 -4.34 -18.17 10.71
C ASP A 76 -2.83 -18.02 10.91
N SER A 77 -2.42 -17.01 11.66
CA SER A 77 -1.02 -16.72 11.95
C SER A 77 -0.34 -17.84 12.75
N GLU A 78 -1.08 -18.57 13.57
CA GLU A 78 -0.54 -19.69 14.37
C GLU A 78 0.01 -20.82 13.48
N SER A 79 -0.51 -20.95 12.24
CA SER A 79 -0.08 -21.97 11.31
C SER A 79 1.32 -21.76 10.70
N ILE A 80 1.94 -20.58 10.89
CA ILE A 80 3.20 -20.21 10.23
C ILE A 80 4.34 -19.79 11.15
N SER A 81 4.11 -19.56 12.43
CA SER A 81 5.12 -19.19 13.44
C SER A 81 5.97 -17.95 13.11
N GLU A 82 5.44 -17.02 12.29
CA GLU A 82 6.13 -15.80 11.86
C GLU A 82 5.58 -14.53 12.56
N GLY A 83 4.74 -14.71 13.58
CA GLY A 83 3.99 -13.65 14.24
C GLY A 83 2.66 -13.34 13.52
N PRO A 84 2.02 -12.20 13.80
CA PRO A 84 0.75 -11.85 13.18
C PRO A 84 0.86 -11.70 11.66
N LEU A 85 -0.24 -11.91 10.94
CA LEU A 85 -0.29 -11.74 9.48
C LEU A 85 0.01 -10.31 9.04
N GLY A 86 -0.24 -9.36 9.93
CA GLY A 86 0.00 -7.94 9.74
C GLY A 86 -0.70 -7.11 10.81
N TYR A 87 -0.83 -5.83 10.53
CA TYR A 87 -1.38 -4.86 11.46
C TYR A 87 -2.24 -3.84 10.74
N ILE A 88 -3.27 -3.33 11.40
CA ILE A 88 -4.02 -2.15 10.94
C ILE A 88 -3.63 -0.95 11.79
N ILE A 89 -3.21 0.12 11.13
CA ILE A 89 -2.85 1.38 11.79
C ILE A 89 -3.52 2.57 11.08
N GLU A 90 -3.91 3.59 11.84
CA GLU A 90 -4.39 4.83 11.25
C GLU A 90 -3.25 5.56 10.52
N ASN A 91 -3.50 5.99 9.29
CA ASN A 91 -2.52 6.68 8.45
C ASN A 91 -1.96 7.93 9.12
N LYS A 92 -2.80 8.64 9.87
CA LYS A 92 -2.41 9.82 10.63
C LYS A 92 -1.28 9.49 11.59
N ILE A 93 -1.42 8.41 12.39
CA ILE A 93 -0.42 7.99 13.36
C ILE A 93 0.91 7.67 12.69
N LEU A 94 0.87 6.84 11.63
CA LEU A 94 2.09 6.47 10.90
C LEU A 94 2.79 7.69 10.30
N LYS A 95 2.05 8.58 9.66
CA LYS A 95 2.60 9.80 9.04
C LYS A 95 3.20 10.75 10.06
N GLU A 96 2.52 11.00 11.18
CA GLU A 96 3.02 11.88 12.24
C GLU A 96 4.35 11.38 12.82
N PHE A 97 4.44 10.07 13.09
CA PHE A 97 5.66 9.49 13.63
C PHE A 97 6.81 9.50 12.62
N VAL A 98 6.57 9.09 11.38
CA VAL A 98 7.61 9.13 10.33
C VAL A 98 8.08 10.57 10.10
N PHE A 99 7.16 11.54 10.06
CA PHE A 99 7.50 12.95 9.90
C PHE A 99 8.34 13.48 11.09
N LYS A 100 7.98 13.10 12.32
CA LYS A 100 8.74 13.48 13.51
C LYS A 100 10.19 12.93 13.48
N GLU A 101 10.39 11.73 13.00
CA GLU A 101 11.74 11.16 12.86
C GLU A 101 12.54 11.84 11.73
N LEU A 102 11.89 12.20 10.62
CA LEU A 102 12.51 12.98 9.55
C LEU A 102 13.08 14.31 10.04
N THR A 103 12.27 15.08 10.79
CA THR A 103 12.64 16.43 11.23
C THR A 103 13.71 16.47 12.31
N LYS A 104 14.11 15.32 12.83
CA LYS A 104 15.21 15.19 13.80
C LYS A 104 16.54 14.73 13.18
N ASN A 105 16.53 14.46 11.89
CA ASN A 105 17.68 13.87 11.21
C ASN A 105 18.47 14.95 10.47
N ASP A 106 19.69 15.21 10.90
CA ASP A 106 20.56 16.25 10.35
C ASP A 106 21.04 15.98 8.91
N LEU A 107 20.88 14.75 8.41
CA LEU A 107 21.19 14.39 7.02
C LEU A 107 19.98 14.59 6.09
N ILE A 108 18.87 15.18 6.58
CA ILE A 108 17.65 15.40 5.79
C ILE A 108 17.31 16.88 5.74
N ASP A 109 17.41 17.47 4.55
CA ASP A 109 16.88 18.78 4.25
C ASP A 109 15.48 18.67 3.68
N ILE A 110 14.52 19.45 4.20
CA ILE A 110 13.13 19.45 3.71
C ILE A 110 12.77 20.85 3.20
N TYR A 111 12.51 20.94 1.90
CA TYR A 111 12.11 22.16 1.21
C TYR A 111 10.60 22.10 0.93
N TYR A 112 9.83 22.95 1.63
CA TYR A 112 8.38 23.03 1.53
C TYR A 112 7.94 24.09 0.54
N ASP A 113 6.71 23.98 0.03
CA ASP A 113 6.08 24.93 -0.89
C ASP A 113 6.91 25.10 -2.17
N VAL A 114 7.43 23.96 -2.67
CA VAL A 114 8.29 23.91 -3.86
C VAL A 114 7.57 23.20 -4.98
N GLU A 115 7.37 23.90 -6.09
CA GLU A 115 6.77 23.35 -7.31
C GLU A 115 7.84 23.05 -8.36
N ILE A 116 7.81 21.85 -8.88
CA ILE A 116 8.71 21.39 -9.93
C ILE A 116 8.20 21.89 -11.27
N GLN A 117 9.08 22.56 -12.02
CA GLN A 117 8.80 23.13 -13.34
C GLN A 117 9.41 22.31 -14.46
N GLU A 118 10.69 21.93 -14.31
CA GLU A 118 11.45 21.22 -15.33
C GLU A 118 12.49 20.30 -14.72
N ILE A 119 12.81 19.23 -15.42
CA ILE A 119 13.90 18.31 -15.08
C ILE A 119 14.92 18.32 -16.22
N GLU A 120 16.14 18.75 -15.93
CA GLU A 120 17.25 18.68 -16.86
C GLU A 120 18.17 17.51 -16.48
N ASN A 121 18.30 16.58 -17.41
CA ASN A 121 19.14 15.40 -17.26
C ASN A 121 20.07 15.23 -18.46
N LYS A 122 20.70 16.35 -18.88
CA LYS A 122 21.62 16.40 -20.03
C LYS A 122 23.06 16.05 -19.65
N ARG A 123 23.44 16.29 -18.37
CA ARG A 123 24.74 15.92 -17.84
C ARG A 123 24.74 14.47 -17.41
N GLN A 124 25.89 13.81 -17.57
CA GLN A 124 26.04 12.41 -17.19
C GLN A 124 26.23 12.20 -15.68
N ASP A 125 26.62 13.24 -14.96
CA ASP A 125 27.03 13.20 -13.53
C ASP A 125 25.96 13.64 -12.55
N VAL A 126 25.03 14.55 -12.95
CA VAL A 126 23.98 15.09 -12.09
C VAL A 126 22.66 15.28 -12.82
N VAL A 127 21.56 15.27 -12.05
CA VAL A 127 20.25 15.72 -12.49
C VAL A 127 19.92 17.07 -11.87
N LYS A 128 19.38 18.00 -12.66
CA LYS A 128 18.95 19.32 -12.22
C LYS A 128 17.45 19.42 -12.21
N LEU A 129 16.92 19.93 -11.11
CA LEU A 129 15.51 20.16 -10.89
C LEU A 129 15.25 21.66 -10.83
N LYS A 130 14.61 22.23 -11.84
CA LYS A 130 14.16 23.63 -11.83
C LYS A 130 12.83 23.74 -11.09
N THR A 131 12.75 24.69 -10.19
CA THR A 131 11.58 24.91 -9.33
C THR A 131 11.26 26.40 -9.20
N ASN A 132 10.10 26.69 -8.61
CA ASN A 132 9.73 28.06 -8.24
C ASN A 132 10.66 28.71 -7.18
N LYS A 133 11.55 27.94 -6.55
CA LYS A 133 12.51 28.41 -5.51
C LYS A 133 13.98 28.27 -5.92
N GLY A 134 14.25 28.08 -7.21
CA GLY A 134 15.60 27.91 -7.72
C GLY A 134 15.88 26.53 -8.27
N ILE A 135 17.15 26.23 -8.46
CA ILE A 135 17.63 24.99 -9.06
C ILE A 135 18.22 24.11 -7.96
N PHE A 136 17.81 22.85 -7.94
CA PHE A 136 18.41 21.80 -7.12
C PHE A 136 19.22 20.87 -8.02
N GLU A 137 20.36 20.44 -7.55
CA GLU A 137 21.21 19.45 -8.24
C GLU A 137 21.41 18.23 -7.33
N SER A 138 21.38 17.04 -7.91
CA SER A 138 21.60 15.79 -7.19
C SER A 138 22.21 14.72 -8.09
N TYR A 139 22.87 13.74 -7.49
CA TYR A 139 23.38 12.56 -8.21
C TYR A 139 22.26 11.62 -8.66
N LEU A 140 21.16 11.58 -7.93
CA LEU A 140 19.98 10.78 -8.23
C LEU A 140 18.70 11.52 -7.86
N LEU A 141 17.72 11.57 -8.75
CA LEU A 141 16.38 12.08 -8.48
C LEU A 141 15.43 10.91 -8.26
N VAL A 142 14.77 10.88 -7.09
CA VAL A 142 13.77 9.87 -6.78
C VAL A 142 12.36 10.46 -6.83
N GLY A 143 11.55 10.01 -7.78
CA GLY A 143 10.13 10.32 -7.83
C GLY A 143 9.35 9.46 -6.81
N ALA A 144 8.94 10.10 -5.71
CA ALA A 144 8.14 9.52 -4.62
C ALA A 144 6.88 10.36 -4.36
N ASP A 145 6.40 11.07 -5.37
CA ASP A 145 5.37 12.09 -5.35
C ASP A 145 3.95 11.55 -5.60
N GLY A 146 3.80 10.21 -5.50
CA GLY A 146 2.52 9.54 -5.45
C GLY A 146 1.88 9.31 -6.82
N ARG A 147 0.60 8.93 -6.79
CA ARG A 147 -0.17 8.44 -7.95
C ARG A 147 -0.18 9.41 -9.14
N TYR A 148 -0.21 10.71 -8.90
CA TYR A 148 -0.20 11.76 -9.92
C TYR A 148 1.20 12.39 -10.07
N SER A 149 2.22 11.53 -10.12
CA SER A 149 3.62 11.93 -10.13
C SER A 149 3.96 12.91 -11.25
N LYS A 150 4.45 14.08 -10.85
CA LYS A 150 4.98 15.09 -11.78
C LYS A 150 6.35 14.69 -12.33
N ILE A 151 7.15 13.99 -11.52
CA ILE A 151 8.44 13.43 -11.96
C ILE A 151 8.22 12.42 -13.09
N ARG A 152 7.25 11.49 -12.95
CA ARG A 152 6.89 10.54 -13.99
C ARG A 152 6.50 11.23 -15.29
N GLU A 153 5.66 12.27 -15.19
CA GLU A 153 5.17 13.05 -16.33
C GLU A 153 6.32 13.77 -17.03
N LEU A 154 7.08 14.61 -16.32
CA LEU A 154 8.16 15.43 -16.86
C LEU A 154 9.31 14.60 -17.45
N SER A 155 9.53 13.40 -16.92
CA SER A 155 10.55 12.47 -17.42
C SER A 155 10.04 11.53 -18.51
N SER A 156 8.76 11.66 -18.91
CA SER A 156 8.14 10.87 -19.99
C SER A 156 8.31 9.36 -19.78
N PHE A 157 8.04 8.88 -18.58
CA PHE A 157 7.97 7.45 -18.32
C PHE A 157 6.74 6.84 -18.98
N LYS A 158 6.95 5.77 -19.74
CA LYS A 158 5.85 4.98 -20.30
C LYS A 158 5.26 4.07 -19.23
N TYR A 159 3.93 3.99 -19.15
CA TYR A 159 3.23 3.16 -18.19
C TYR A 159 1.96 2.55 -18.79
N PHE A 160 1.57 1.41 -18.24
CA PHE A 160 0.25 0.82 -18.46
C PHE A 160 -0.75 1.49 -17.54
N TYR A 161 -1.96 1.70 -18.02
CA TYR A 161 -3.08 2.22 -17.23
C TYR A 161 -4.37 1.47 -17.58
N ASN A 162 -5.13 1.08 -16.57
CA ASN A 162 -6.47 0.53 -16.75
C ASN A 162 -7.40 1.04 -15.64
N ASP A 163 -8.53 1.62 -16.02
CA ASP A 163 -9.60 1.98 -15.10
C ASP A 163 -10.53 0.78 -14.94
N TYR A 164 -10.77 0.36 -13.71
CA TYR A 164 -11.70 -0.74 -13.43
C TYR A 164 -13.18 -0.32 -13.51
N ASN A 165 -13.46 0.96 -13.70
CA ASN A 165 -14.81 1.53 -13.58
C ASN A 165 -15.45 1.22 -12.21
N GLN A 166 -14.61 1.14 -11.19
CA GLN A 166 -14.97 0.84 -9.81
C GLN A 166 -14.49 1.94 -8.87
N ARG A 167 -15.10 2.01 -7.70
CA ARG A 167 -14.76 2.93 -6.62
C ARG A 167 -14.67 2.20 -5.30
N ALA A 168 -13.76 2.65 -4.42
CA ALA A 168 -13.71 2.21 -3.05
C ALA A 168 -14.43 3.23 -2.14
N LEU A 169 -15.40 2.77 -1.38
CA LEU A 169 -15.97 3.48 -0.25
C LEU A 169 -15.17 3.09 1.00
N VAL A 170 -14.56 4.08 1.65
CA VAL A 170 -13.76 3.86 2.86
C VAL A 170 -14.41 4.59 4.02
N PHE A 171 -14.74 3.87 5.08
CA PHE A 171 -15.38 4.40 6.28
C PHE A 171 -15.12 3.46 7.47
N ASN A 172 -15.39 3.94 8.69
CA ASN A 172 -15.24 3.16 9.91
C ASN A 172 -16.60 2.84 10.50
N ILE A 173 -16.73 1.64 11.09
CA ILE A 173 -17.92 1.20 11.82
C ILE A 173 -17.55 0.84 13.26
N SER A 174 -18.51 1.04 14.18
CA SER A 174 -18.52 0.36 15.48
C SER A 174 -19.62 -0.70 15.46
N HIS A 175 -19.35 -1.84 16.10
CA HIS A 175 -20.20 -3.01 16.09
C HIS A 175 -20.33 -3.64 17.49
N GLU A 176 -21.31 -4.50 17.66
CA GLU A 176 -21.72 -5.06 18.94
C GLU A 176 -20.72 -6.08 19.49
N GLN A 177 -20.21 -6.95 18.64
CA GLN A 177 -19.31 -8.04 19.03
C GLN A 177 -17.83 -7.65 18.83
N ASN A 178 -16.93 -8.40 19.47
CA ASN A 178 -15.49 -8.23 19.32
C ASN A 178 -15.02 -8.79 17.98
N HIS A 179 -14.10 -8.09 17.28
CA HIS A 179 -13.50 -8.57 16.03
C HIS A 179 -12.41 -9.64 16.26
N ASN A 180 -11.96 -9.88 17.50
CA ASN A 180 -10.98 -10.90 17.86
C ASN A 180 -9.70 -10.88 17.00
N SER A 181 -9.24 -9.68 16.61
CA SER A 181 -8.07 -9.52 15.72
C SER A 181 -8.21 -10.20 14.35
N SER A 182 -9.44 -10.38 13.89
CA SER A 182 -9.77 -10.99 12.60
C SER A 182 -10.11 -9.92 11.57
N ALA A 183 -9.48 -9.99 10.40
CA ALA A 183 -9.90 -9.28 9.21
C ALA A 183 -10.84 -10.18 8.40
N VAL A 184 -11.80 -9.57 7.69
CA VAL A 184 -12.75 -10.31 6.87
C VAL A 184 -12.80 -9.70 5.48
N GLU A 185 -12.74 -10.53 4.44
CA GLU A 185 -12.90 -10.11 3.06
C GLU A 185 -14.02 -10.90 2.41
N TYR A 186 -15.06 -10.20 1.99
CA TYR A 186 -16.15 -10.76 1.21
C TYR A 186 -15.93 -10.44 -0.27
N PHE A 187 -16.00 -11.44 -1.10
CA PHE A 187 -16.03 -11.26 -2.54
C PHE A 187 -17.48 -11.30 -3.05
N PHE A 188 -17.90 -10.20 -3.69
CA PHE A 188 -19.17 -10.07 -4.38
C PHE A 188 -18.92 -9.79 -5.85
N PRO A 189 -19.87 -10.10 -6.76
CA PRO A 189 -19.75 -9.74 -8.17
C PRO A 189 -19.52 -8.25 -8.41
N SER A 190 -20.12 -7.39 -7.57
CA SER A 190 -19.95 -5.93 -7.61
C SER A 190 -18.59 -5.44 -7.09
N GLY A 191 -17.77 -6.32 -6.55
CA GLY A 191 -16.46 -6.03 -5.96
C GLY A 191 -16.35 -6.44 -4.49
N PRO A 192 -15.12 -6.51 -3.96
CA PRO A 192 -14.85 -6.95 -2.58
C PRO A 192 -15.30 -5.94 -1.52
N LEU A 193 -15.62 -6.47 -0.34
CA LEU A 193 -15.87 -5.75 0.89
C LEU A 193 -14.95 -6.27 1.98
N ALA A 194 -14.04 -5.43 2.45
CA ALA A 194 -13.14 -5.75 3.56
C ALA A 194 -13.60 -5.10 4.87
N LEU A 195 -13.54 -5.87 5.97
CA LEU A 195 -13.68 -5.41 7.34
C LEU A 195 -12.31 -5.57 8.02
N LEU A 196 -11.65 -4.48 8.32
CA LEU A 196 -10.30 -4.47 8.88
C LEU A 196 -10.36 -4.08 10.37
N PRO A 197 -9.83 -4.92 11.30
CA PRO A 197 -9.92 -4.65 12.72
C PRO A 197 -9.16 -3.39 13.09
N MET A 198 -9.78 -2.50 13.87
CA MET A 198 -9.17 -1.27 14.34
C MET A 198 -8.84 -1.33 15.85
N LYS A 199 -7.75 -0.68 16.21
CA LYS A 199 -7.34 -0.57 17.63
C LYS A 199 -8.32 0.30 18.40
N ASN A 200 -9.04 -0.31 19.33
CA ASN A 200 -9.77 0.40 20.37
C ASN A 200 -9.87 -0.45 21.64
N LYS A 201 -10.20 0.17 22.79
CA LYS A 201 -10.23 -0.53 24.09
C LYS A 201 -11.17 -1.73 24.12
N LYS A 202 -12.27 -1.70 23.35
CA LYS A 202 -13.31 -2.74 23.33
C LYS A 202 -13.17 -3.70 22.15
N GLN A 203 -12.20 -3.50 21.26
CA GLN A 203 -12.02 -4.26 19.99
C GLN A 203 -13.32 -4.39 19.16
N LYS A 204 -14.12 -3.33 19.13
CA LYS A 204 -15.45 -3.30 18.51
C LYS A 204 -15.52 -2.23 17.40
N MET A 205 -14.41 -2.02 16.71
CA MET A 205 -14.33 -1.10 15.57
C MET A 205 -13.63 -1.75 14.39
N SER A 206 -14.14 -1.49 13.21
CA SER A 206 -13.52 -1.93 11.95
C SER A 206 -13.48 -0.81 10.93
N SER A 207 -12.40 -0.74 10.17
CA SER A 207 -12.35 0.06 8.95
C SER A 207 -12.91 -0.76 7.81
N VAL A 208 -13.79 -0.16 7.03
CA VAL A 208 -14.46 -0.78 5.89
C VAL A 208 -13.85 -0.26 4.61
N VAL A 209 -13.47 -1.16 3.72
CA VAL A 209 -13.12 -0.85 2.34
C VAL A 209 -14.09 -1.62 1.45
N TRP A 210 -15.04 -0.92 0.85
CA TRP A 210 -16.08 -1.52 0.04
C TRP A 210 -15.95 -1.07 -1.41
N THR A 211 -15.63 -2.00 -2.31
CA THR A 211 -15.58 -1.75 -3.75
C THR A 211 -16.99 -1.82 -4.35
N ILE A 212 -17.33 -0.82 -5.13
CA ILE A 212 -18.61 -0.70 -5.86
C ILE A 212 -18.35 -0.33 -7.31
N GLU A 213 -19.28 -0.66 -8.19
CA GLU A 213 -19.32 -0.15 -9.56
C GLU A 213 -19.67 1.34 -9.60
N ASN A 214 -19.16 2.05 -10.60
CA ASN A 214 -19.45 3.48 -10.78
C ASN A 214 -20.95 3.77 -10.90
N SER A 215 -21.72 2.90 -11.53
CA SER A 215 -23.19 2.97 -11.69
C SER A 215 -23.91 3.11 -10.35
N MET A 216 -23.44 2.40 -9.32
CA MET A 216 -24.05 2.39 -7.98
C MET A 216 -23.79 3.66 -7.16
N GLN A 217 -22.81 4.49 -7.55
CA GLN A 217 -22.43 5.67 -6.77
C GLN A 217 -23.56 6.67 -6.57
N LEU A 218 -24.41 6.87 -7.58
CA LEU A 218 -25.53 7.82 -7.51
C LEU A 218 -26.61 7.35 -6.51
N GLU A 219 -26.84 6.05 -6.44
CA GLU A 219 -27.80 5.45 -5.51
C GLU A 219 -27.32 5.60 -4.06
N PHE A 220 -26.02 5.48 -3.82
CA PHE A 220 -25.42 5.61 -2.48
C PHE A 220 -25.25 7.04 -1.96
N LYS A 221 -25.57 8.06 -2.75
CA LYS A 221 -25.72 9.42 -2.23
C LYS A 221 -26.86 9.53 -1.22
N ARG A 222 -27.85 8.65 -1.28
CA ARG A 222 -28.95 8.57 -0.31
C ARG A 222 -28.52 7.69 0.87
N LYS A 223 -28.36 8.29 2.05
CA LYS A 223 -27.91 7.63 3.27
C LYS A 223 -28.65 6.31 3.57
N ASN A 224 -29.97 6.29 3.42
CA ASN A 224 -30.77 5.10 3.74
C ASN A 224 -30.54 3.94 2.76
N THR A 225 -30.31 4.22 1.48
CA THR A 225 -30.01 3.20 0.46
C THR A 225 -28.64 2.59 0.72
N PHE A 226 -27.64 3.44 0.97
CA PHE A 226 -26.29 3.02 1.32
C PHE A 226 -26.26 2.08 2.53
N LEU A 227 -26.94 2.46 3.63
CA LEU A 227 -26.96 1.66 4.85
C LEU A 227 -27.62 0.30 4.64
N LYS A 228 -28.77 0.25 4.01
CA LYS A 228 -29.49 -1.01 3.72
C LYS A 228 -28.63 -1.97 2.91
N GLU A 229 -27.99 -1.47 1.86
CA GLU A 229 -27.11 -2.29 1.02
C GLU A 229 -25.84 -2.73 1.74
N PHE A 230 -25.26 -1.88 2.59
CA PHE A 230 -24.12 -2.26 3.42
C PHE A 230 -24.52 -3.32 4.45
N GLU A 231 -25.59 -3.13 5.20
CA GLU A 231 -26.07 -4.10 6.21
C GLU A 231 -26.36 -5.47 5.61
N LYS A 232 -26.97 -5.51 4.42
CA LYS A 232 -27.21 -6.76 3.69
C LYS A 232 -25.93 -7.52 3.37
N ARG A 233 -24.84 -6.81 2.99
CA ARG A 233 -23.53 -7.42 2.67
C ARG A 233 -22.73 -7.74 3.93
N TYR A 234 -22.78 -6.88 4.92
CA TYR A 234 -22.16 -7.07 6.23
C TYR A 234 -22.73 -8.31 6.95
N ASN A 235 -24.02 -8.59 6.72
CA ASN A 235 -24.74 -9.77 7.20
C ASN A 235 -24.53 -10.07 8.70
N GLY A 236 -24.43 -9.02 9.53
CA GLY A 236 -24.32 -9.14 10.97
C GLY A 236 -23.05 -9.82 11.47
N HIS A 237 -21.95 -9.83 10.71
CA HIS A 237 -20.73 -10.60 11.00
C HIS A 237 -20.18 -10.37 12.42
N PHE A 238 -20.18 -9.12 12.88
CA PHE A 238 -19.79 -8.73 14.25
C PHE A 238 -21.02 -8.20 15.06
N GLY A 239 -22.21 -8.75 14.84
CA GLY A 239 -23.44 -8.29 15.44
C GLY A 239 -23.99 -7.01 14.80
N LYS A 240 -24.78 -6.23 15.52
CA LYS A 240 -25.39 -5.00 15.01
C LYS A 240 -24.34 -3.91 14.81
N ILE A 241 -24.53 -3.09 13.77
CA ILE A 241 -23.77 -1.86 13.56
C ILE A 241 -24.32 -0.80 14.51
N LEU A 242 -23.46 -0.26 15.36
CA LEU A 242 -23.82 0.74 16.37
C LEU A 242 -23.62 2.17 15.84
N ASN A 243 -22.54 2.37 15.06
CA ASN A 243 -22.23 3.67 14.48
C ASN A 243 -21.37 3.49 13.21
N PHE A 244 -21.34 4.51 12.34
CA PHE A 244 -20.46 4.55 11.17
C PHE A 244 -20.02 5.99 10.86
N SER A 245 -18.81 6.14 10.31
CA SER A 245 -18.30 7.42 9.85
C SER A 245 -18.79 7.74 8.43
N LYS A 246 -18.71 9.01 8.03
CA LYS A 246 -19.02 9.40 6.65
C LYS A 246 -18.09 8.70 5.66
N PRO A 247 -18.60 8.02 4.62
CA PRO A 247 -17.76 7.39 3.61
C PRO A 247 -16.95 8.40 2.80
N VAL A 248 -15.71 8.04 2.52
CA VAL A 248 -14.84 8.74 1.56
C VAL A 248 -14.69 7.86 0.32
N ILE A 249 -14.76 8.47 -0.85
CA ILE A 249 -14.79 7.76 -2.14
C ILE A 249 -13.43 7.90 -2.83
N TYR A 250 -12.88 6.78 -3.32
CA TYR A 250 -11.64 6.73 -4.09
C TYR A 250 -11.86 6.01 -5.42
N ASN A 251 -11.35 6.57 -6.51
CA ASN A 251 -11.36 5.91 -7.81
C ASN A 251 -10.36 4.75 -7.81
N LEU A 252 -10.78 3.62 -8.39
CA LEU A 252 -9.96 2.43 -8.50
C LEU A 252 -9.45 2.26 -9.93
N ASN A 253 -8.16 2.36 -10.07
CA ASN A 253 -7.43 2.08 -11.30
C ASN A 253 -6.14 1.36 -10.97
N VAL A 254 -5.59 0.68 -11.93
CA VAL A 254 -4.25 0.11 -11.89
C VAL A 254 -3.38 0.83 -12.91
N PHE A 255 -2.19 1.18 -12.50
CA PHE A 255 -1.13 1.56 -13.42
C PHE A 255 0.22 1.06 -12.92
N TYR A 256 1.13 0.85 -13.83
CA TYR A 256 2.53 0.55 -13.53
C TYR A 256 3.43 1.01 -14.68
N CYS A 257 4.58 1.59 -14.33
CA CYS A 257 5.61 1.94 -15.30
C CYS A 257 6.26 0.68 -15.87
N TYR A 258 6.60 0.71 -17.16
CA TYR A 258 7.36 -0.38 -17.78
C TYR A 258 8.78 -0.43 -17.25
N ASN A 259 9.39 0.74 -17.01
CA ASN A 259 10.72 0.88 -16.43
C ASN A 259 10.62 1.63 -15.09
N TYR A 260 11.44 1.26 -14.12
CA TYR A 260 11.53 1.92 -12.82
C TYR A 260 12.45 3.12 -12.85
N PHE A 261 13.42 3.17 -13.78
CA PHE A 261 14.38 4.26 -13.90
C PHE A 261 14.60 4.67 -15.36
N LYS A 262 15.10 5.87 -15.54
CA LYS A 262 15.53 6.45 -16.81
C LYS A 262 16.64 7.43 -16.52
N ASN A 263 17.86 7.12 -16.99
CA ASN A 263 19.07 7.86 -16.61
C ASN A 263 19.18 7.94 -15.08
N ARG A 264 19.39 9.16 -14.52
CA ARG A 264 19.51 9.43 -13.09
C ARG A 264 18.16 9.68 -12.38
N ILE A 265 17.06 9.21 -12.94
CA ILE A 265 15.73 9.39 -12.37
C ILE A 265 15.11 8.02 -12.11
N ILE A 266 14.68 7.77 -10.87
CA ILE A 266 14.05 6.52 -10.45
C ILE A 266 12.70 6.80 -9.79
N LEU A 267 11.72 5.91 -9.98
CA LEU A 267 10.39 6.02 -9.40
C LEU A 267 10.17 4.95 -8.33
N VAL A 268 9.52 5.32 -7.23
CA VAL A 268 9.18 4.43 -6.11
C VAL A 268 7.73 4.59 -5.66
N GLY A 269 7.16 3.53 -5.12
CA GLY A 269 5.79 3.51 -4.59
C GLY A 269 4.75 3.91 -5.64
N ASP A 270 3.75 4.68 -5.22
CA ASP A 270 2.64 5.10 -6.09
C ASP A 270 3.07 6.03 -7.25
N ALA A 271 4.30 6.54 -7.27
CA ALA A 271 4.82 7.25 -8.43
C ALA A 271 5.14 6.28 -9.59
N CYS A 272 5.56 5.06 -9.27
CA CYS A 272 5.88 4.01 -10.24
C CYS A 272 4.70 3.07 -10.54
N GLN A 273 3.91 2.75 -9.52
CA GLN A 273 2.86 1.74 -9.62
C GLN A 273 1.74 1.97 -8.60
N ALA A 274 0.49 1.77 -9.03
CA ALA A 274 -0.66 1.68 -8.15
C ALA A 274 -1.47 0.45 -8.50
N ILE A 275 -1.78 -0.35 -7.51
CA ILE A 275 -2.53 -1.60 -7.65
C ILE A 275 -3.93 -1.48 -7.05
N HIS A 276 -4.80 -2.41 -7.39
CA HIS A 276 -6.12 -2.52 -6.76
C HIS A 276 -5.94 -2.73 -5.25
N PRO A 277 -6.76 -2.08 -4.39
CA PRO A 277 -6.61 -2.12 -2.92
C PRO A 277 -6.93 -3.47 -2.28
N ILE A 278 -7.17 -4.52 -3.05
CA ILE A 278 -7.33 -5.88 -2.54
C ILE A 278 -6.15 -6.20 -1.63
N ALA A 279 -6.43 -6.64 -0.42
CA ALA A 279 -5.47 -6.97 0.62
C ALA A 279 -4.54 -5.81 1.09
N GLY A 280 -4.84 -4.54 0.79
CA GLY A 280 -4.12 -3.37 1.33
C GLY A 280 -2.62 -3.29 0.98
N GLN A 281 -2.18 -3.85 -0.15
CA GLN A 281 -0.75 -4.04 -0.46
C GLN A 281 -0.01 -2.80 -1.00
N GLY A 282 -0.71 -1.72 -1.39
CA GLY A 282 -0.06 -0.56 -2.03
C GLY A 282 1.04 0.08 -1.17
N LEU A 283 0.74 0.40 0.09
CA LEU A 283 1.73 0.98 1.00
C LEU A 283 2.89 0.03 1.29
N ASN A 284 2.61 -1.27 1.43
CA ASN A 284 3.63 -2.29 1.68
C ASN A 284 4.61 -2.42 0.50
N LEU A 285 4.13 -2.28 -0.73
CA LEU A 285 5.00 -2.21 -1.91
C LEU A 285 5.93 -1.01 -1.84
N GLY A 286 5.41 0.18 -1.54
CA GLY A 286 6.22 1.40 -1.42
C GLY A 286 7.25 1.34 -0.30
N ILE A 287 6.94 0.71 0.85
CA ILE A 287 7.91 0.46 1.93
C ILE A 287 9.02 -0.49 1.48
N ARG A 288 8.67 -1.55 0.75
CA ARG A 288 9.65 -2.48 0.16
C ARG A 288 10.49 -1.82 -0.93
N ASP A 289 9.90 -0.96 -1.77
CA ASP A 289 10.65 -0.16 -2.74
C ASP A 289 11.73 0.68 -2.04
N ALA A 290 11.35 1.37 -0.96
CA ALA A 290 12.27 2.19 -0.17
C ALA A 290 13.41 1.36 0.43
N TYR A 291 13.12 0.19 0.99
CA TYR A 291 14.11 -0.71 1.59
C TYR A 291 15.08 -1.25 0.54
N ILE A 292 14.57 -1.79 -0.56
CA ILE A 292 15.41 -2.40 -1.61
C ILE A 292 16.25 -1.33 -2.32
N LEU A 293 15.69 -0.15 -2.61
CA LEU A 293 16.47 0.94 -3.21
C LEU A 293 17.57 1.40 -2.27
N SER A 294 17.29 1.57 -0.98
CA SER A 294 18.33 2.00 -0.03
C SER A 294 19.46 0.98 0.12
N ASN A 295 19.16 -0.32 0.11
CA ASN A 295 20.19 -1.37 0.14
C ASN A 295 21.02 -1.37 -1.15
N THR A 296 20.38 -1.20 -2.32
CA THR A 296 21.07 -1.11 -3.61
C THR A 296 22.03 0.08 -3.66
N LEU A 297 21.59 1.25 -3.17
CA LEU A 297 22.43 2.46 -3.14
C LEU A 297 23.57 2.35 -2.10
N GLU A 298 23.34 1.71 -0.94
CA GLU A 298 24.37 1.42 0.04
C GLU A 298 25.47 0.53 -0.55
N GLU A 299 25.10 -0.52 -1.27
CA GLU A 299 26.05 -1.38 -1.98
C GLU A 299 26.84 -0.58 -3.02
N GLY A 300 26.17 0.24 -3.83
CA GLY A 300 26.83 1.14 -4.77
C GLY A 300 27.85 2.06 -4.08
N LEU A 301 27.45 2.67 -2.96
CA LEU A 301 28.34 3.55 -2.17
C LEU A 301 29.57 2.79 -1.67
N SER A 302 29.38 1.58 -1.13
CA SER A 302 30.49 0.77 -0.61
C SER A 302 31.51 0.34 -1.68
N LEU A 303 31.07 0.26 -2.93
CA LEU A 303 31.88 -0.08 -4.09
C LEU A 303 32.42 1.15 -4.85
N GLY A 304 32.11 2.36 -4.40
CA GLY A 304 32.46 3.61 -5.11
C GLY A 304 31.72 3.80 -6.43
N ILE A 305 30.56 3.14 -6.61
CA ILE A 305 29.74 3.25 -7.82
C ILE A 305 28.83 4.48 -7.71
N ASP A 306 28.70 5.22 -8.80
CA ASP A 306 27.81 6.37 -8.89
C ASP A 306 26.33 5.96 -8.69
N PHE A 307 25.59 6.72 -7.90
CA PHE A 307 24.17 6.47 -7.65
C PHE A 307 23.28 6.48 -8.92
N GLY A 308 23.72 7.19 -9.97
CA GLY A 308 23.04 7.21 -11.25
C GLY A 308 23.48 6.13 -12.23
N ASP A 309 24.37 5.23 -11.81
CA ASP A 309 24.86 4.13 -12.66
C ASP A 309 23.71 3.21 -13.11
N GLY A 310 23.67 2.94 -14.42
CA GLY A 310 22.60 2.17 -15.03
C GLY A 310 22.51 0.73 -14.55
N LEU A 311 23.65 0.07 -14.29
CA LEU A 311 23.67 -1.32 -13.79
C LEU A 311 23.18 -1.41 -12.35
N LEU A 312 23.58 -0.43 -11.53
CA LEU A 312 23.10 -0.32 -10.14
C LEU A 312 21.57 -0.15 -10.10
N LEU A 313 21.01 0.77 -10.91
CA LEU A 313 19.58 1.02 -10.96
C LEU A 313 18.82 -0.13 -11.62
N GLU A 314 19.44 -0.85 -12.57
CA GLU A 314 18.85 -2.05 -13.16
C GLU A 314 18.73 -3.19 -12.14
N LYS A 315 19.70 -3.36 -11.24
CA LYS A 315 19.62 -4.35 -10.14
C LYS A 315 18.36 -4.12 -9.30
N TYR A 316 18.11 -2.88 -8.87
CA TYR A 316 16.88 -2.50 -8.18
C TYR A 316 15.64 -2.82 -9.03
N SER A 317 15.64 -2.40 -10.29
CA SER A 317 14.52 -2.59 -11.21
C SER A 317 14.15 -4.08 -11.38
N ARG A 318 15.13 -4.96 -11.53
CA ARG A 318 14.92 -6.41 -11.66
C ARG A 318 14.28 -6.99 -10.40
N GLN A 319 14.79 -6.66 -9.21
CA GLN A 319 14.24 -7.13 -7.94
C GLN A 319 12.78 -6.69 -7.76
N ARG A 320 12.47 -5.43 -8.11
CA ARG A 320 11.11 -4.88 -7.98
C ARG A 320 10.14 -5.39 -9.03
N SER A 321 10.61 -5.63 -10.28
CA SER A 321 9.77 -6.13 -11.37
C SER A 321 9.14 -7.48 -11.05
N ILE A 322 9.86 -8.37 -10.38
CA ILE A 322 9.35 -9.69 -10.00
C ILE A 322 8.20 -9.55 -8.98
N ASP A 323 8.41 -8.75 -7.91
CA ASP A 323 7.39 -8.49 -6.90
C ASP A 323 6.14 -7.84 -7.49
N LYS A 324 6.35 -6.81 -8.32
CA LYS A 324 5.28 -6.11 -9.02
C LYS A 324 4.46 -7.06 -9.86
N ASN A 325 5.12 -7.82 -10.76
CA ASN A 325 4.44 -8.68 -11.71
C ASN A 325 3.60 -9.74 -10.99
N LEU A 326 4.14 -10.36 -9.96
CA LEU A 326 3.40 -11.32 -9.15
C LEU A 326 2.19 -10.69 -8.48
N LEU A 327 2.35 -9.51 -7.88
CA LEU A 327 1.25 -8.89 -7.15
C LEU A 327 0.18 -8.30 -8.09
N VAL A 328 0.58 -7.65 -9.19
CA VAL A 328 -0.34 -7.15 -10.21
C VAL A 328 -1.14 -8.29 -10.81
N GLN A 329 -0.48 -9.38 -11.22
CA GLN A 329 -1.15 -10.56 -11.77
C GLN A 329 -2.07 -11.22 -10.75
N SER A 330 -1.61 -11.39 -9.50
CA SER A 330 -2.45 -11.99 -8.45
C SER A 330 -3.69 -11.16 -8.16
N THR A 331 -3.56 -9.84 -7.98
CA THR A 331 -4.71 -8.97 -7.69
C THR A 331 -5.64 -8.82 -8.88
N HIS A 332 -5.11 -8.73 -10.10
CA HIS A 332 -5.91 -8.68 -11.32
C HIS A 332 -6.69 -9.97 -11.54
N ASN A 333 -6.02 -11.13 -11.43
CA ASN A 333 -6.65 -12.44 -11.60
C ASN A 333 -7.68 -12.72 -10.52
N LEU A 334 -7.40 -12.36 -9.25
CA LEU A 334 -8.38 -12.46 -8.18
C LEU A 334 -9.61 -11.58 -8.47
N ASN A 335 -9.41 -10.31 -8.81
CA ASN A 335 -10.53 -9.42 -9.15
C ASN A 335 -11.36 -10.02 -10.29
N LYS A 336 -10.73 -10.45 -11.38
CA LYS A 336 -11.41 -11.06 -12.54
C LYS A 336 -12.14 -12.36 -12.19
N LEU A 337 -11.52 -13.21 -11.36
CA LEU A 337 -12.10 -14.50 -10.93
C LEU A 337 -13.35 -14.29 -10.07
N PHE A 338 -13.35 -13.30 -9.19
CA PHE A 338 -14.44 -13.06 -8.25
C PHE A 338 -15.52 -12.08 -8.77
N SER A 339 -15.20 -11.26 -9.77
CA SER A 339 -16.19 -10.35 -10.41
C SER A 339 -17.01 -11.02 -11.51
N ASN A 340 -16.80 -12.31 -11.80
CA ASN A 340 -17.51 -13.02 -12.86
C ASN A 340 -18.34 -14.17 -12.27
N ASP A 341 -19.68 -14.08 -12.45
CA ASP A 341 -20.66 -15.02 -11.90
C ASP A 341 -21.20 -16.02 -12.95
N THR A 342 -20.50 -16.24 -14.07
CA THR A 342 -20.90 -17.32 -14.98
C THR A 342 -20.85 -18.67 -14.23
N PHE A 343 -21.85 -19.52 -14.47
CA PHE A 343 -22.01 -20.81 -13.80
C PHE A 343 -20.72 -21.66 -13.83
N PHE A 344 -20.05 -21.69 -14.98
CA PHE A 344 -18.83 -22.46 -15.17
C PHE A 344 -17.66 -21.92 -14.32
N LEU A 345 -17.43 -20.61 -14.32
CA LEU A 345 -16.36 -19.98 -13.51
C LEU A 345 -16.66 -20.09 -12.01
N SER A 346 -17.91 -19.98 -11.61
CA SER A 346 -18.33 -20.17 -10.21
C SER A 346 -18.04 -21.62 -9.74
N ALA A 347 -18.30 -22.63 -10.58
CA ALA A 347 -18.00 -24.02 -10.25
C ALA A 347 -16.50 -24.28 -10.12
N ILE A 348 -15.68 -23.80 -11.07
CA ILE A 348 -14.21 -23.90 -11.03
C ILE A 348 -13.66 -23.17 -9.79
N ARG A 349 -14.16 -21.97 -9.50
CA ARG A 349 -13.76 -21.18 -8.32
C ARG A 349 -14.03 -21.95 -7.02
N LYS A 350 -15.22 -22.52 -6.85
CA LYS A 350 -15.58 -23.32 -5.67
C LYS A 350 -14.67 -24.54 -5.51
N MET A 351 -14.39 -25.26 -6.60
CA MET A 351 -13.49 -26.41 -6.59
C MET A 351 -12.05 -25.99 -6.24
N GLY A 352 -11.54 -24.92 -6.88
CA GLY A 352 -10.22 -24.38 -6.60
C GLY A 352 -10.08 -23.90 -5.16
N LEU A 353 -11.06 -23.20 -4.61
CA LEU A 353 -11.09 -22.77 -3.21
C LEU A 353 -11.10 -23.95 -2.24
N ARG A 354 -11.83 -25.05 -2.56
CA ARG A 354 -11.84 -26.27 -1.74
C ARG A 354 -10.46 -26.94 -1.71
N ILE A 355 -9.82 -27.13 -2.87
CA ILE A 355 -8.47 -27.71 -2.97
C ILE A 355 -7.46 -26.82 -2.22
N PHE A 356 -7.53 -25.52 -2.44
CA PHE A 356 -6.66 -24.55 -1.75
C PHE A 356 -6.85 -24.62 -0.23
N ASN A 357 -8.10 -24.70 0.24
CA ASN A 357 -8.41 -24.76 1.67
C ASN A 357 -7.89 -26.02 2.35
N GLN A 358 -7.81 -27.14 1.63
CA GLN A 358 -7.27 -28.42 2.13
C GLN A 358 -5.73 -28.46 2.13
N SER A 359 -5.07 -27.62 1.32
CA SER A 359 -3.61 -27.60 1.21
C SER A 359 -2.97 -26.61 2.18
N MET A 360 -2.46 -27.12 3.30
CA MET A 360 -1.69 -26.30 4.25
C MET A 360 -0.45 -25.66 3.60
N PHE A 361 0.20 -26.37 2.67
CA PHE A 361 1.35 -25.84 1.93
C PHE A 361 0.99 -24.60 1.10
N LEU A 362 -0.09 -24.65 0.30
CA LEU A 362 -0.53 -23.53 -0.51
C LEU A 362 -0.94 -22.34 0.37
N LYS A 363 -1.66 -22.59 1.46
CA LYS A 363 -2.01 -21.55 2.44
C LYS A 363 -0.76 -20.89 3.02
N LYS A 364 0.19 -21.66 3.51
CA LYS A 364 1.44 -21.16 4.08
C LYS A 364 2.22 -20.32 3.08
N GLN A 365 2.37 -20.77 1.84
CA GLN A 365 3.08 -20.04 0.79
C GLN A 365 2.36 -18.70 0.46
N SER A 366 1.04 -18.71 0.40
CA SER A 366 0.24 -17.50 0.15
C SER A 366 0.33 -16.49 1.30
N MET A 367 0.29 -16.97 2.55
CA MET A 367 0.47 -16.13 3.73
C MET A 367 1.86 -15.48 3.74
N LEU A 368 2.94 -16.25 3.58
CA LEU A 368 4.31 -15.72 3.54
C LEU A 368 4.50 -14.70 2.42
N PHE A 369 3.88 -14.93 1.26
CA PHE A 369 3.90 -13.97 0.17
C PHE A 369 3.15 -12.68 0.52
N ALA A 370 1.92 -12.77 1.04
CA ALA A 370 1.11 -11.62 1.44
C ALA A 370 1.75 -10.84 2.60
N MET A 371 2.40 -11.53 3.52
CA MET A 371 3.19 -10.94 4.61
C MET A 371 4.48 -10.25 4.13
N GLY A 372 4.89 -10.48 2.88
CA GLY A 372 6.12 -9.90 2.33
C GLY A 372 7.40 -10.52 2.88
N LEU A 373 7.35 -11.75 3.39
CA LEU A 373 8.49 -12.45 4.01
C LEU A 373 9.26 -13.36 3.03
N LYS A 374 8.69 -13.67 1.88
CA LYS A 374 9.23 -14.70 0.97
C LYS A 374 10.52 -14.30 0.25
N ARG A 375 10.91 -13.00 0.28
CA ARG A 375 12.02 -12.44 -0.54
C ARG A 375 12.80 -11.31 0.11
N LEU A 376 12.57 -11.05 1.38
CA LEU A 376 13.36 -10.08 2.13
C LEU A 376 14.35 -10.84 2.99
N GLU A 377 15.64 -10.67 2.74
CA GLU A 377 16.68 -10.96 3.70
C GLU A 377 16.69 -9.80 4.71
N PHE A 378 16.39 -10.10 5.96
CA PHE A 378 16.36 -9.13 7.06
C PHE A 378 17.64 -9.19 7.89
#